data_699a626757d1841b4cd2633b28cc3520
#
_entry.id   699a626757d1841b4cd2633b28cc3520
#
_cell.length_a   1.000
_cell.length_b   1.000
_cell.length_c   1.000
_cell.angle_alpha   90.00
_cell.angle_beta   90.00
_cell.angle_gamma   90.00
#
_symmetry.space_group_name_H-M   'P 1'
#
loop_
_entity.id
_entity.type
_entity.pdbx_description
1 polymer ?
#
loop_
_entity_poly.entity_id
_entity_poly.type
_entity_poly.pdbx_seq_one_letter_code
_entity_poly.pdbx_strand_id
1 'polypeptide(L)'
;KEKNLKVKGWPFGADRIKEMLAKEKETRKVVEIAPGVKVNFVRIPAGEFVMGSYRGEPDAYPTAKVKIDKAFWMAELETTNEQFNVVFPDHDSRFVDQQWKDHVVQGYPANKPEQPVIRVSYNDAMEFCRKLSEKTGLKITLPTEAQWEWACRAGSDQDFWYGDMHADFGKKDNLADKTTLLFAVYGVDPQPMAKTNPWYKYYTFLPKEESVDDGNLVQVGGKAYEANPFGLYSMHGNVAEWTRSDYVSYPYNEKTKETSEYKVARGGSYIDRPKYAASHTRKAYYPYQRVFNVGFRMIIED
;
A
#
# COMPACT_ATOMS: atom_id res chain seq x y z
N LYS A 1 -7.30 23.71 16.99
CA LYS A 1 -6.53 24.62 16.10
C LYS A 1 -5.43 23.80 15.45
N GLU A 2 -5.48 23.66 14.13
CA GLU A 2 -4.42 23.07 13.32
C GLU A 2 -3.11 23.79 13.63
N LYS A 3 -2.14 23.05 14.17
CA LYS A 3 -0.77 23.56 14.21
C LYS A 3 -0.19 23.32 12.81
N ASN A 4 -0.06 24.39 12.03
CA ASN A 4 0.69 24.34 10.77
C ASN A 4 2.16 24.03 11.09
N LEU A 5 2.47 22.74 11.18
CA LEU A 5 3.85 22.29 11.38
C LEU A 5 4.63 22.58 10.09
N LYS A 6 5.74 23.29 10.24
CA LYS A 6 6.67 23.56 9.14
C LYS A 6 7.93 22.73 9.31
N VAL A 7 8.28 22.01 8.27
CA VAL A 7 9.55 21.30 8.13
C VAL A 7 10.34 21.97 7.01
N LYS A 8 11.60 22.28 7.29
CA LYS A 8 12.45 22.98 6.31
C LYS A 8 12.64 22.09 5.07
N GLY A 9 12.26 22.63 3.91
CA GLY A 9 12.36 21.91 2.64
C GLY A 9 11.28 20.86 2.40
N TRP A 10 10.18 20.90 3.16
CA TRP A 10 8.97 20.10 2.93
C TRP A 10 7.78 21.03 2.68
N PRO A 11 6.86 20.77 1.72
CA PRO A 11 6.96 19.73 0.70
C PRO A 11 8.04 20.01 -0.35
N PHE A 12 8.36 19.04 -1.20
CA PHE A 12 9.38 19.19 -2.25
C PHE A 12 9.02 18.46 -3.55
N GLY A 13 9.59 18.91 -4.65
CA GLY A 13 9.37 18.35 -5.97
C GLY A 13 10.53 17.50 -6.49
N ALA A 14 10.43 17.11 -7.77
CA ALA A 14 11.33 16.18 -8.44
C ALA A 14 12.80 16.60 -8.40
N ASP A 15 13.11 17.89 -8.48
CA ASP A 15 14.51 18.37 -8.47
C ASP A 15 15.17 18.08 -7.10
N ARG A 16 14.44 18.30 -6.02
CA ARG A 16 14.94 17.96 -4.69
C ARG A 16 15.15 16.47 -4.52
N ILE A 17 14.28 15.64 -5.09
CA ILE A 17 14.45 14.18 -5.08
C ILE A 17 15.72 13.78 -5.80
N LYS A 18 15.99 14.36 -6.98
CA LYS A 18 17.24 14.12 -7.73
C LYS A 18 18.47 14.48 -6.89
N GLU A 19 18.45 15.64 -6.21
CA GLU A 19 19.55 16.06 -5.33
C GLU A 19 19.77 15.11 -4.15
N MET A 20 18.68 14.58 -3.58
CA MET A 20 18.75 13.62 -2.48
C MET A 20 19.33 12.29 -2.95
N LEU A 21 18.83 11.75 -4.07
CA LEU A 21 19.30 10.50 -4.63
C LEU A 21 20.72 10.58 -5.21
N ALA A 22 21.16 11.75 -5.68
CA ALA A 22 22.53 11.95 -6.15
C ALA A 22 23.59 11.79 -5.05
N LYS A 23 23.19 11.82 -3.77
CA LYS A 23 24.07 11.57 -2.63
C LYS A 23 24.22 10.09 -2.29
N GLU A 24 23.35 9.26 -2.83
CA GLU A 24 23.38 7.81 -2.63
C GLU A 24 24.35 7.18 -3.64
N LYS A 25 25.09 6.16 -3.20
CA LYS A 25 26.02 5.42 -4.09
C LYS A 25 25.30 4.64 -5.15
N GLU A 26 24.16 4.07 -4.76
CA GLU A 26 23.29 3.27 -5.59
C GLU A 26 21.84 3.67 -5.33
N THR A 27 21.04 3.72 -6.38
CA THR A 27 19.61 4.07 -6.28
C THR A 27 18.69 2.89 -6.60
N ARG A 28 19.25 1.81 -7.12
CA ARG A 28 18.53 0.55 -7.44
C ARG A 28 19.34 -0.64 -6.99
N LYS A 29 18.64 -1.66 -6.52
CA LYS A 29 19.23 -2.94 -6.09
C LYS A 29 18.31 -4.07 -6.53
N VAL A 30 18.90 -5.15 -7.01
CA VAL A 30 18.19 -6.39 -7.33
C VAL A 30 18.68 -7.48 -6.39
N VAL A 31 17.78 -8.15 -5.71
CA VAL A 31 18.08 -9.28 -4.83
C VAL A 31 17.42 -10.53 -5.38
N GLU A 32 18.20 -11.53 -5.70
CA GLU A 32 17.70 -12.86 -6.07
C GLU A 32 17.46 -13.67 -4.79
N ILE A 33 16.17 -13.94 -4.51
CA ILE A 33 15.74 -14.62 -3.27
C ILE A 33 15.61 -16.14 -3.44
N ALA A 34 15.50 -16.61 -4.68
CA ALA A 34 15.57 -18.01 -5.10
C ALA A 34 16.00 -18.05 -6.57
N PRO A 35 16.43 -19.20 -7.12
CA PRO A 35 16.81 -19.30 -8.52
C PRO A 35 15.71 -18.75 -9.45
N GLY A 36 16.02 -17.64 -10.15
CA GLY A 36 15.13 -16.97 -11.07
C GLY A 36 14.10 -16.02 -10.42
N VAL A 37 13.92 -16.04 -9.10
CA VAL A 37 12.99 -15.18 -8.37
C VAL A 37 13.73 -13.98 -7.79
N LYS A 38 13.38 -12.80 -8.27
CA LYS A 38 14.06 -11.53 -7.94
C LYS A 38 13.14 -10.54 -7.30
N VAL A 39 13.69 -9.66 -6.47
CA VAL A 39 13.03 -8.48 -5.93
C VAL A 39 13.84 -7.25 -6.32
N ASN A 40 13.18 -6.28 -6.93
CA ASN A 40 13.76 -4.99 -7.26
C ASN A 40 13.50 -4.00 -6.13
N PHE A 41 14.53 -3.33 -5.67
CA PHE A 41 14.46 -2.30 -4.65
C PHE A 41 14.92 -0.95 -5.20
N VAL A 42 14.29 0.11 -4.70
CA VAL A 42 14.72 1.49 -4.91
C VAL A 42 15.23 2.09 -3.59
N ARG A 43 16.18 3.00 -3.70
CA ARG A 43 16.71 3.74 -2.55
C ARG A 43 15.74 4.83 -2.15
N ILE A 44 15.31 4.80 -0.90
CA ILE A 44 14.49 5.85 -0.28
C ILE A 44 15.43 6.70 0.58
N PRO A 45 15.60 7.98 0.25
CA PRO A 45 16.56 8.82 0.96
C PRO A 45 16.08 9.16 2.36
N ALA A 46 17.03 9.47 3.25
CA ALA A 46 16.74 10.07 4.53
C ALA A 46 16.13 11.47 4.37
N GLY A 47 15.34 11.91 5.34
CA GLY A 47 14.72 13.23 5.31
C GLY A 47 13.79 13.49 6.47
N GLU A 48 13.07 14.59 6.38
CA GLU A 48 12.10 15.00 7.41
C GLU A 48 10.81 15.49 6.74
N PHE A 49 9.68 15.17 7.31
CA PHE A 49 8.36 15.51 6.75
C PHE A 49 7.31 15.74 7.84
N VAL A 50 6.15 16.20 7.42
CA VAL A 50 4.96 16.25 8.27
C VAL A 50 4.13 15.00 8.00
N MET A 51 4.06 14.12 9.01
CA MET A 51 3.27 12.88 8.97
C MET A 51 1.85 13.10 9.44
N GLY A 52 0.91 12.42 8.81
CA GLY A 52 -0.52 12.55 9.09
C GLY A 52 -1.19 13.67 8.28
N SER A 53 -2.46 13.91 8.56
CA SER A 53 -3.25 14.95 7.88
C SER A 53 -4.51 15.30 8.65
N TYR A 54 -4.83 16.59 8.73
CA TYR A 54 -6.13 17.06 9.23
C TYR A 54 -7.26 16.92 8.19
N ARG A 55 -6.93 16.51 6.96
CA ARG A 55 -7.93 16.19 5.92
C ARG A 55 -8.41 14.74 6.01
N GLY A 56 -7.72 13.92 6.80
CA GLY A 56 -8.02 12.51 6.98
C GLY A 56 -9.01 12.20 8.09
N GLU A 57 -9.14 10.93 8.39
CA GLU A 57 -9.92 10.44 9.53
C GLU A 57 -9.26 10.84 10.86
N PRO A 58 -10.01 10.82 11.99
CA PRO A 58 -9.49 11.26 13.29
C PRO A 58 -8.20 10.61 13.76
N ASP A 59 -7.90 9.41 13.30
CA ASP A 59 -6.68 8.66 13.62
C ASP A 59 -5.44 9.11 12.82
N ALA A 60 -5.62 9.99 11.83
CA ALA A 60 -4.55 10.57 11.03
C ALA A 60 -4.01 11.89 11.60
N TYR A 61 -4.52 12.37 12.73
CA TYR A 61 -4.08 13.61 13.38
C TYR A 61 -4.10 13.51 14.91
N PRO A 62 -3.41 14.42 15.64
CA PRO A 62 -2.67 15.58 15.14
C PRO A 62 -1.41 15.17 14.36
N THR A 63 -1.03 16.01 13.40
CA THR A 63 0.18 15.81 12.60
C THR A 63 1.46 15.91 13.43
N ALA A 64 2.52 15.26 12.98
CA ALA A 64 3.83 15.30 13.64
C ALA A 64 4.96 15.59 12.65
N LYS A 65 6.02 16.23 13.12
CA LYS A 65 7.30 16.26 12.41
C LYS A 65 8.00 14.93 12.63
N VAL A 66 8.32 14.25 11.56
CA VAL A 66 8.95 12.94 11.61
C VAL A 66 10.22 12.97 10.77
N LYS A 67 11.27 12.40 11.31
CA LYS A 67 12.59 12.30 10.67
C LYS A 67 12.88 10.85 10.32
N ILE A 68 13.20 10.62 9.07
CA ILE A 68 13.78 9.36 8.59
C ILE A 68 15.29 9.52 8.64
N ASP A 69 15.91 9.00 9.69
CA ASP A 69 17.31 9.24 10.00
C ASP A 69 18.30 8.65 9.01
N LYS A 70 17.94 7.51 8.42
CA LYS A 70 18.79 6.79 7.47
C LYS A 70 18.01 6.47 6.20
N ALA A 71 18.68 6.54 5.07
CA ALA A 71 18.17 6.00 3.83
C ALA A 71 18.00 4.47 3.94
N PHE A 72 17.03 3.93 3.25
CA PHE A 72 16.72 2.48 3.23
C PHE A 72 16.33 2.03 1.83
N TRP A 73 16.25 0.75 1.62
CA TRP A 73 15.76 0.18 0.37
C TRP A 73 14.31 -0.26 0.52
N MET A 74 13.47 0.07 -0.44
CA MET A 74 12.08 -0.40 -0.46
C MET A 74 11.81 -1.13 -1.77
N ALA A 75 11.10 -2.24 -1.71
CA ALA A 75 10.71 -2.99 -2.90
C ALA A 75 9.85 -2.10 -3.82
N GLU A 76 10.16 -2.10 -5.12
CA GLU A 76 9.42 -1.30 -6.13
C GLU A 76 7.93 -1.63 -6.15
N LEU A 77 7.60 -2.89 -5.93
CA LEU A 77 6.25 -3.46 -5.94
C LEU A 77 5.96 -4.13 -4.60
N GLU A 78 4.69 -4.38 -4.37
CA GLU A 78 4.23 -5.27 -3.31
C GLU A 78 4.83 -6.68 -3.53
N THR A 79 5.02 -7.44 -2.47
CA THR A 79 5.49 -8.83 -2.55
C THR A 79 4.50 -9.68 -3.34
N THR A 80 4.99 -10.38 -4.36
CA THR A 80 4.15 -11.21 -5.25
C THR A 80 3.90 -12.61 -4.67
N ASN A 81 2.89 -13.30 -5.21
CA ASN A 81 2.63 -14.71 -4.87
C ASN A 81 3.87 -15.58 -5.12
N GLU A 82 4.54 -15.41 -6.29
CA GLU A 82 5.76 -16.15 -6.61
C GLU A 82 6.87 -15.92 -5.58
N GLN A 83 7.09 -14.67 -5.18
CA GLN A 83 8.09 -14.33 -4.17
C GLN A 83 7.73 -14.92 -2.81
N PHE A 84 6.48 -14.80 -2.39
CA PHE A 84 6.03 -15.33 -1.10
C PHE A 84 6.13 -16.85 -1.03
N ASN A 85 5.86 -17.53 -2.12
CA ASN A 85 5.92 -18.98 -2.20
C ASN A 85 7.35 -19.55 -2.10
N VAL A 86 8.39 -18.71 -2.24
CA VAL A 86 9.78 -19.11 -1.92
C VAL A 86 9.94 -19.59 -0.48
N VAL A 87 9.15 -19.03 0.43
CA VAL A 87 9.18 -19.33 1.87
C VAL A 87 7.97 -20.15 2.31
N PHE A 88 6.82 -19.88 1.74
CA PHE A 88 5.54 -20.52 2.04
C PHE A 88 4.93 -21.14 0.77
N PRO A 89 5.45 -22.28 0.30
CA PRO A 89 5.07 -22.86 -1.00
C PRO A 89 3.59 -23.29 -1.08
N ASP A 90 2.96 -23.55 0.06
CA ASP A 90 1.55 -23.96 0.13
C ASP A 90 0.57 -22.79 0.27
N HIS A 91 1.08 -21.54 0.30
CA HIS A 91 0.20 -20.38 0.36
C HIS A 91 -0.54 -20.18 -0.95
N ASP A 92 -1.86 -19.97 -0.85
CA ASP A 92 -2.73 -19.65 -1.97
C ASP A 92 -3.56 -18.39 -1.64
N SER A 93 -3.35 -17.32 -2.39
CA SER A 93 -4.16 -16.10 -2.32
C SER A 93 -5.58 -16.30 -2.84
N ARG A 94 -5.87 -17.44 -3.45
CA ARG A 94 -7.18 -17.87 -3.92
C ARG A 94 -7.78 -16.95 -4.99
N PHE A 95 -9.09 -16.81 -4.89
CA PHE A 95 -9.90 -15.94 -5.72
C PHE A 95 -10.54 -14.87 -4.87
N VAL A 96 -10.78 -13.71 -5.44
CA VAL A 96 -11.57 -12.66 -4.82
C VAL A 96 -13.00 -12.85 -5.29
N ASP A 97 -13.95 -12.63 -4.38
CA ASP A 97 -15.37 -12.80 -4.62
C ASP A 97 -15.79 -14.22 -5.02
N GLN A 98 -15.35 -15.19 -4.24
CA GLN A 98 -15.97 -16.50 -4.19
C GLN A 98 -17.32 -16.38 -3.46
N GLN A 99 -18.38 -16.15 -4.21
CA GLN A 99 -19.67 -15.71 -3.68
C GLN A 99 -20.52 -16.80 -3.09
N TRP A 100 -20.28 -18.03 -3.50
CA TRP A 100 -21.13 -19.14 -3.12
C TRP A 100 -20.44 -20.10 -2.17
N LYS A 101 -21.14 -20.48 -1.13
CA LYS A 101 -20.66 -21.50 -0.16
C LYS A 101 -20.36 -22.85 -0.81
N ASP A 102 -20.92 -23.10 -1.98
CA ASP A 102 -20.73 -24.33 -2.75
C ASP A 102 -19.50 -24.29 -3.68
N HIS A 103 -18.86 -23.13 -3.80
CA HIS A 103 -17.65 -22.93 -4.61
C HIS A 103 -17.78 -23.35 -6.10
N VAL A 104 -18.99 -23.41 -6.62
CA VAL A 104 -19.24 -23.80 -8.02
C VAL A 104 -18.76 -22.73 -8.99
N VAL A 105 -18.83 -21.46 -8.60
CA VAL A 105 -18.33 -20.33 -9.38
C VAL A 105 -17.14 -19.73 -8.67
N GLN A 106 -15.95 -19.90 -9.24
CA GLN A 106 -14.76 -19.19 -8.79
C GLN A 106 -14.89 -17.71 -9.17
N GLY A 107 -14.50 -16.81 -8.24
CA GLY A 107 -14.37 -15.39 -8.51
C GLY A 107 -13.13 -15.07 -9.35
N TYR A 108 -12.64 -13.84 -9.23
CA TYR A 108 -11.47 -13.38 -9.96
C TYR A 108 -10.19 -13.91 -9.33
N PRO A 109 -9.25 -14.48 -10.12
CA PRO A 109 -8.03 -15.05 -9.58
C PRO A 109 -7.15 -13.97 -8.95
N ALA A 110 -6.70 -14.25 -7.73
CA ALA A 110 -5.80 -13.41 -6.94
C ALA A 110 -4.45 -14.10 -6.68
N ASN A 111 -4.25 -15.28 -7.25
CA ASN A 111 -3.12 -16.17 -6.97
C ASN A 111 -2.16 -16.38 -8.15
N LYS A 112 -2.24 -15.54 -9.19
CA LYS A 112 -1.26 -15.60 -10.26
C LYS A 112 0.13 -15.21 -9.72
N PRO A 113 1.21 -15.80 -10.26
CA PRO A 113 2.57 -15.58 -9.75
C PRO A 113 2.96 -14.11 -9.58
N GLU A 114 2.61 -13.27 -10.55
CA GLU A 114 2.98 -11.85 -10.61
C GLU A 114 2.07 -10.93 -9.78
N GLN A 115 0.91 -11.40 -9.35
CA GLN A 115 0.00 -10.59 -8.53
C GLN A 115 0.54 -10.46 -7.11
N PRO A 116 0.29 -9.31 -6.43
CA PRO A 116 0.57 -9.17 -5.00
C PRO A 116 -0.07 -10.27 -4.18
N VAL A 117 0.70 -10.82 -3.26
CA VAL A 117 0.17 -11.79 -2.30
C VAL A 117 -0.84 -11.12 -1.36
N ILE A 118 -1.94 -11.78 -1.11
CA ILE A 118 -2.97 -11.37 -0.15
C ILE A 118 -3.32 -12.52 0.78
N ARG A 119 -4.19 -12.29 1.76
CA ARG A 119 -4.55 -13.29 2.80
C ARG A 119 -3.33 -13.77 3.58
N VAL A 120 -2.39 -12.87 3.79
CA VAL A 120 -1.23 -13.06 4.66
C VAL A 120 -1.41 -12.20 5.90
N SER A 121 -1.12 -12.76 7.07
CA SER A 121 -1.14 -12.02 8.31
C SER A 121 0.15 -11.20 8.48
N TYR A 122 0.13 -10.26 9.42
CA TYR A 122 1.36 -9.57 9.85
C TYR A 122 2.43 -10.58 10.29
N ASN A 123 2.02 -11.60 11.05
CA ASN A 123 2.94 -12.63 11.50
C ASN A 123 3.57 -13.41 10.34
N ASP A 124 2.76 -13.76 9.31
CA ASP A 124 3.27 -14.43 8.10
C ASP A 124 4.28 -13.54 7.37
N ALA A 125 3.98 -12.24 7.22
CA ALA A 125 4.85 -11.29 6.54
C ALA A 125 6.18 -11.08 7.29
N MET A 126 6.16 -10.96 8.60
CA MET A 126 7.37 -10.83 9.42
C MET A 126 8.22 -12.11 9.39
N GLU A 127 7.60 -13.28 9.44
CA GLU A 127 8.31 -14.56 9.33
C GLU A 127 8.94 -14.74 7.94
N PHE A 128 8.24 -14.33 6.90
CA PHE A 128 8.78 -14.28 5.54
C PHE A 128 10.04 -13.40 5.48
N CYS A 129 9.97 -12.18 5.99
CA CYS A 129 11.13 -11.27 6.04
C CYS A 129 12.29 -11.87 6.85
N ARG A 130 12.00 -12.50 8.00
CA ARG A 130 13.01 -13.14 8.84
C ARG A 130 13.75 -14.26 8.09
N LYS A 131 13.00 -15.16 7.44
CA LYS A 131 13.57 -16.26 6.66
C LYS A 131 14.38 -15.77 5.46
N LEU A 132 13.93 -14.72 4.77
CA LEU A 132 14.73 -14.11 3.71
C LEU A 132 15.99 -13.44 4.24
N SER A 133 15.93 -12.80 5.41
CA SER A 133 17.11 -12.22 6.04
C SER A 133 18.17 -13.27 6.35
N GLU A 134 17.76 -14.42 6.89
CA GLU A 134 18.66 -15.55 7.13
C GLU A 134 19.29 -16.10 5.84
N LYS A 135 18.49 -16.19 4.78
CA LYS A 135 18.92 -16.72 3.49
C LYS A 135 19.87 -15.79 2.75
N THR A 136 19.65 -14.49 2.82
CA THR A 136 20.37 -13.48 2.02
C THR A 136 21.48 -12.77 2.78
N GLY A 137 21.46 -12.82 4.12
CA GLY A 137 22.34 -12.02 4.98
C GLY A 137 21.98 -10.54 5.03
N LEU A 138 20.86 -10.12 4.43
CA LEU A 138 20.37 -8.75 4.43
C LEU A 138 19.38 -8.54 5.58
N LYS A 139 19.26 -7.31 6.07
CA LYS A 139 18.24 -6.96 7.07
C LYS A 139 16.91 -6.65 6.40
N ILE A 140 16.19 -7.69 5.99
CA ILE A 140 14.87 -7.57 5.35
C ILE A 140 13.79 -7.53 6.42
N THR A 141 12.88 -6.56 6.32
CA THR A 141 11.77 -6.40 7.26
C THR A 141 10.60 -5.65 6.60
N LEU A 142 9.52 -5.44 7.33
CA LEU A 142 8.46 -4.51 6.95
C LEU A 142 8.89 -3.07 7.27
N PRO A 143 8.39 -2.06 6.53
CA PRO A 143 8.59 -0.67 6.90
C PRO A 143 7.90 -0.34 8.23
N THR A 144 8.40 0.65 8.96
CA THR A 144 7.59 1.35 9.94
C THR A 144 6.50 2.14 9.24
N GLU A 145 5.46 2.53 9.97
CA GLU A 145 4.41 3.37 9.42
C GLU A 145 4.96 4.70 8.89
N ALA A 146 5.94 5.28 9.57
CA ALA A 146 6.61 6.50 9.12
C ALA A 146 7.45 6.31 7.85
N GLN A 147 8.20 5.22 7.75
CA GLN A 147 8.95 4.88 6.54
C GLN A 147 8.01 4.68 5.36
N TRP A 148 6.88 4.00 5.59
CA TRP A 148 5.87 3.78 4.55
C TRP A 148 5.27 5.10 4.06
N GLU A 149 4.82 5.98 4.98
CA GLU A 149 4.19 7.26 4.60
C GLU A 149 5.18 8.22 3.93
N TRP A 150 6.42 8.28 4.40
CA TRP A 150 7.49 9.04 3.74
C TRP A 150 7.70 8.58 2.29
N ALA A 151 7.84 7.28 2.09
CA ALA A 151 8.04 6.67 0.79
C ALA A 151 6.84 6.87 -0.15
N CYS A 152 5.62 6.74 0.39
CA CYS A 152 4.37 6.95 -0.32
C CYS A 152 4.21 8.39 -0.82
N ARG A 153 4.44 9.36 0.06
CA ARG A 153 4.30 10.78 -0.27
C ARG A 153 5.33 11.27 -1.29
N ALA A 154 6.54 10.75 -1.25
CA ALA A 154 7.61 11.15 -2.15
C ALA A 154 7.74 12.68 -2.35
N GLY A 155 7.63 13.44 -1.26
CA GLY A 155 7.70 14.91 -1.24
C GLY A 155 6.36 15.63 -1.27
N SER A 156 5.25 14.96 -1.53
CA SER A 156 3.90 15.56 -1.58
C SER A 156 3.30 15.75 -0.17
N ASP A 157 2.71 16.90 0.08
CA ASP A 157 1.87 17.18 1.25
C ASP A 157 0.38 16.96 0.96
N GLN A 158 0.04 16.53 -0.26
CA GLN A 158 -1.32 16.26 -0.69
C GLN A 158 -1.82 14.90 -0.18
N ASP A 159 -3.05 14.54 -0.53
CA ASP A 159 -3.66 13.27 -0.15
C ASP A 159 -2.97 12.09 -0.84
N PHE A 160 -2.57 12.30 -2.10
CA PHE A 160 -1.80 11.35 -2.92
C PHE A 160 -0.47 11.98 -3.35
N TRP A 161 0.48 11.15 -3.79
CA TRP A 161 1.72 11.67 -4.36
C TRP A 161 1.48 12.47 -5.66
N TYR A 162 0.37 12.24 -6.34
CA TYR A 162 -0.01 12.88 -7.59
C TYR A 162 -1.06 13.99 -7.44
N GLY A 163 -1.54 14.32 -6.24
CA GLY A 163 -2.47 15.42 -6.00
C GLY A 163 -3.40 15.24 -4.81
N ASP A 164 -4.46 16.04 -4.81
CA ASP A 164 -5.49 16.01 -3.79
C ASP A 164 -6.54 14.89 -4.03
N MET A 165 -7.58 14.86 -3.20
CA MET A 165 -8.65 13.87 -3.26
C MET A 165 -9.42 13.85 -4.60
N HIS A 166 -9.26 14.87 -5.43
CA HIS A 166 -9.92 14.99 -6.74
C HIS A 166 -8.97 14.66 -7.90
N ALA A 167 -7.73 14.29 -7.63
CA ALA A 167 -6.77 13.93 -8.66
C ALA A 167 -7.20 12.68 -9.43
N ASP A 168 -6.85 12.64 -10.71
CA ASP A 168 -7.09 11.48 -11.57
C ASP A 168 -6.13 10.35 -11.22
N PHE A 169 -6.68 9.21 -10.80
CA PHE A 169 -5.91 8.03 -10.42
C PHE A 169 -5.82 6.95 -11.51
N GLY A 170 -6.50 7.12 -12.63
CA GLY A 170 -6.69 6.08 -13.64
C GLY A 170 -5.40 5.46 -14.22
N LYS A 171 -4.28 6.20 -14.20
CA LYS A 171 -2.96 5.70 -14.59
C LYS A 171 -1.98 5.59 -13.41
N LYS A 172 -2.44 5.92 -12.23
CA LYS A 172 -1.59 6.05 -11.04
C LYS A 172 -1.70 4.85 -10.12
N ASP A 173 -2.94 4.40 -9.88
CA ASP A 173 -3.19 3.36 -8.89
C ASP A 173 -4.46 2.56 -9.20
N ASN A 174 -4.51 1.32 -8.71
CA ASN A 174 -5.66 0.43 -8.80
C ASN A 174 -6.57 0.65 -7.60
N LEU A 175 -7.61 1.44 -7.79
CA LEU A 175 -8.62 1.80 -6.79
C LEU A 175 -10.02 1.41 -7.27
N ALA A 176 -10.98 1.49 -6.36
CA ALA A 176 -12.38 1.34 -6.72
C ALA A 176 -12.80 2.39 -7.75
N ASP A 177 -13.21 1.91 -8.91
CA ASP A 177 -13.61 2.70 -10.06
C ASP A 177 -14.93 2.19 -10.64
N LYS A 178 -15.25 2.58 -11.86
CA LYS A 178 -16.43 2.11 -12.57
C LYS A 178 -16.48 0.60 -12.76
N THR A 179 -15.32 -0.03 -12.97
CA THR A 179 -15.22 -1.49 -13.08
C THR A 179 -15.63 -2.15 -11.76
N THR A 180 -15.25 -1.58 -10.64
CA THR A 180 -15.57 -2.09 -9.29
C THR A 180 -17.07 -2.04 -8.99
N LEU A 181 -17.85 -1.18 -9.66
CA LEU A 181 -19.32 -1.19 -9.55
C LEU A 181 -19.91 -2.55 -9.91
N LEU A 182 -19.31 -3.25 -10.86
CA LEU A 182 -19.74 -4.60 -11.25
C LEU A 182 -19.60 -5.61 -10.11
N PHE A 183 -18.73 -5.30 -9.16
CA PHE A 183 -18.27 -6.19 -8.12
C PHE A 183 -18.89 -5.85 -6.75
N ALA A 184 -18.80 -4.59 -6.34
CA ALA A 184 -19.15 -4.15 -4.99
C ALA A 184 -20.65 -4.03 -4.75
N VAL A 185 -21.42 -3.85 -5.82
CA VAL A 185 -22.83 -3.52 -5.70
C VAL A 185 -23.71 -4.75 -5.58
N TYR A 186 -23.24 -5.89 -6.00
CA TYR A 186 -24.07 -7.09 -6.06
C TYR A 186 -23.73 -8.15 -5.03
N GLY A 187 -22.54 -8.13 -4.46
CA GLY A 187 -22.13 -9.06 -3.40
C GLY A 187 -22.29 -10.55 -3.72
N VAL A 188 -23.04 -10.91 -4.73
CA VAL A 188 -23.44 -12.28 -5.04
C VAL A 188 -23.38 -12.59 -6.54
N ASP A 189 -23.57 -11.60 -7.40
CA ASP A 189 -23.55 -11.79 -8.86
C ASP A 189 -22.98 -10.52 -9.52
N PRO A 190 -21.86 -10.59 -10.25
CA PRO A 190 -21.19 -9.42 -10.83
C PRO A 190 -21.97 -8.87 -12.03
N GLN A 191 -23.18 -8.39 -11.80
CA GLN A 191 -23.96 -7.69 -12.80
C GLN A 191 -24.15 -6.22 -12.42
N PRO A 192 -24.01 -5.29 -13.37
CA PRO A 192 -24.15 -3.87 -13.08
C PRO A 192 -25.55 -3.56 -12.54
N MET A 193 -25.60 -2.93 -11.38
CA MET A 193 -26.86 -2.45 -10.81
C MET A 193 -27.47 -1.39 -11.71
N ALA A 194 -28.69 -1.61 -12.18
CA ALA A 194 -29.39 -0.60 -12.96
C ALA A 194 -29.48 0.71 -12.17
N LYS A 195 -29.22 1.85 -12.83
CA LYS A 195 -29.34 3.20 -12.23
C LYS A 195 -30.75 3.49 -11.71
N THR A 196 -31.75 2.75 -12.19
CA THR A 196 -33.13 2.79 -11.70
C THR A 196 -33.35 2.08 -10.37
N ASN A 197 -32.40 1.28 -9.90
CA ASN A 197 -32.50 0.62 -8.60
C ASN A 197 -32.43 1.66 -7.47
N PRO A 198 -33.39 1.67 -6.52
CA PRO A 198 -33.39 2.64 -5.41
C PRO A 198 -32.13 2.62 -4.56
N TRP A 199 -31.42 1.49 -4.49
CA TRP A 199 -30.19 1.32 -3.74
C TRP A 199 -28.95 1.84 -4.46
N TYR A 200 -29.03 2.11 -5.78
CA TYR A 200 -27.90 2.58 -6.58
C TYR A 200 -27.23 3.81 -5.97
N LYS A 201 -28.01 4.74 -5.43
CA LYS A 201 -27.50 5.98 -4.82
C LYS A 201 -26.57 5.77 -3.61
N TYR A 202 -26.64 4.62 -2.96
CA TYR A 202 -25.77 4.29 -1.83
C TYR A 202 -24.43 3.73 -2.26
N TYR A 203 -24.33 3.34 -3.52
CA TYR A 203 -23.14 2.72 -4.12
C TYR A 203 -22.54 3.58 -5.23
N THR A 204 -23.09 4.79 -5.47
CA THR A 204 -22.52 5.70 -6.46
C THR A 204 -21.17 6.21 -6.02
N PHE A 205 -20.20 6.12 -6.91
CA PHE A 205 -18.90 6.76 -6.76
C PHE A 205 -18.99 8.25 -7.04
N LEU A 206 -17.97 8.99 -6.64
CA LEU A 206 -17.80 10.36 -7.09
C LEU A 206 -17.63 10.39 -8.62
N PRO A 207 -18.03 11.49 -9.29
CA PRO A 207 -17.92 11.57 -10.75
C PRO A 207 -16.52 11.24 -11.30
N LYS A 208 -15.48 11.54 -10.52
CA LYS A 208 -14.09 11.20 -10.86
C LYS A 208 -13.85 9.69 -10.85
N GLU A 209 -14.33 8.99 -9.84
CA GLU A 209 -14.24 7.54 -9.73
C GLU A 209 -15.01 6.84 -10.86
N GLU A 210 -16.19 7.37 -11.22
CA GLU A 210 -16.99 6.86 -12.34
C GLU A 210 -16.33 7.12 -13.70
N SER A 211 -15.41 8.06 -13.81
CA SER A 211 -14.71 8.37 -15.07
C SER A 211 -13.55 7.41 -15.35
N VAL A 212 -13.07 6.72 -14.32
CA VAL A 212 -12.03 5.70 -14.44
C VAL A 212 -12.69 4.34 -14.69
N ASP A 213 -12.16 3.61 -15.67
CA ASP A 213 -12.64 2.28 -16.07
C ASP A 213 -11.43 1.51 -16.58
N ASP A 214 -10.60 1.03 -15.66
CA ASP A 214 -9.32 0.39 -16.00
C ASP A 214 -9.45 -1.12 -16.24
N GLY A 215 -10.60 -1.69 -15.98
CA GLY A 215 -10.89 -3.11 -16.17
C GLY A 215 -10.35 -4.03 -15.07
N ASN A 216 -9.73 -3.49 -14.03
CA ASN A 216 -9.10 -4.25 -12.95
C ASN A 216 -10.05 -4.41 -11.77
N LEU A 217 -10.57 -5.60 -11.58
CA LEU A 217 -11.50 -5.95 -10.49
C LEU A 217 -10.78 -6.47 -9.24
N VAL A 218 -9.51 -6.84 -9.37
CA VAL A 218 -8.66 -7.37 -8.32
C VAL A 218 -7.25 -6.79 -8.45
N GLN A 219 -6.38 -7.13 -7.54
CA GLN A 219 -4.99 -6.70 -7.61
C GLN A 219 -4.31 -7.16 -8.91
N VAL A 220 -3.49 -6.31 -9.46
CA VAL A 220 -2.71 -6.58 -10.67
C VAL A 220 -1.24 -6.65 -10.33
N GLY A 221 -0.49 -7.45 -11.10
CA GLY A 221 0.95 -7.59 -10.97
C GLY A 221 1.72 -6.62 -11.84
N GLY A 222 3.01 -6.51 -11.54
CA GLY A 222 3.95 -5.76 -12.34
C GLY A 222 3.75 -4.24 -12.29
N LYS A 223 4.24 -3.57 -13.34
CA LYS A 223 4.22 -2.10 -13.46
C LYS A 223 3.02 -1.64 -14.28
N ALA A 224 1.83 -2.00 -13.84
CA ALA A 224 0.59 -1.67 -14.54
C ALA A 224 0.26 -0.16 -14.48
N TYR A 225 0.76 0.53 -13.46
CA TYR A 225 0.52 1.95 -13.20
C TYR A 225 1.83 2.76 -13.20
N GLU A 226 1.73 4.06 -13.02
CA GLU A 226 2.89 4.93 -12.93
C GLU A 226 3.55 4.86 -11.56
N ALA A 227 4.88 4.95 -11.52
CA ALA A 227 5.63 5.03 -10.28
C ALA A 227 5.54 6.43 -9.67
N ASN A 228 5.59 6.50 -8.34
CA ASN A 228 5.79 7.76 -7.64
C ASN A 228 7.24 8.30 -7.88
N PRO A 229 7.52 9.54 -7.48
CA PRO A 229 8.85 10.14 -7.72
C PRO A 229 10.05 9.41 -7.11
N PHE A 230 9.84 8.52 -6.12
CA PHE A 230 10.89 7.64 -5.61
C PHE A 230 11.03 6.33 -6.39
N GLY A 231 10.16 6.08 -7.37
CA GLY A 231 10.17 4.87 -8.19
C GLY A 231 9.37 3.70 -7.62
N LEU A 232 8.43 3.98 -6.72
CA LEU A 232 7.54 3.00 -6.11
C LEU A 232 6.20 2.96 -6.84
N TYR A 233 5.68 1.77 -7.09
CA TYR A 233 4.40 1.53 -7.75
C TYR A 233 3.32 1.16 -6.75
N SER A 234 2.08 1.49 -7.06
CA SER A 234 0.88 1.06 -6.32
C SER A 234 0.91 1.42 -4.83
N MET A 235 1.35 2.64 -4.50
CA MET A 235 1.35 3.10 -3.11
C MET A 235 -0.04 3.51 -2.60
N HIS A 236 -1.00 3.73 -3.52
CA HIS A 236 -2.39 4.10 -3.19
C HIS A 236 -3.37 3.16 -3.86
N GLY A 237 -3.51 1.95 -3.36
CA GLY A 237 -4.42 0.97 -3.94
C GLY A 237 -3.73 -0.37 -4.19
N ASN A 238 -4.28 -1.12 -5.10
CA ASN A 238 -3.89 -2.47 -5.45
C ASN A 238 -4.05 -3.43 -4.26
N VAL A 239 -3.13 -3.48 -3.29
CA VAL A 239 -3.36 -4.13 -2.00
C VAL A 239 -2.91 -3.23 -0.85
N ALA A 240 -3.62 -3.28 0.26
CA ALA A 240 -3.14 -2.62 1.49
C ALA A 240 -1.92 -3.37 2.02
N GLU A 241 -1.02 -2.64 2.67
CA GLU A 241 0.30 -3.15 3.02
C GLU A 241 0.53 -3.11 4.53
N TRP A 242 0.91 -4.26 5.09
CA TRP A 242 1.35 -4.32 6.48
C TRP A 242 2.57 -3.45 6.73
N THR A 243 2.55 -2.72 7.84
CA THR A 243 3.72 -2.09 8.45
C THR A 243 4.08 -2.81 9.75
N ARG A 244 5.31 -2.63 10.25
CA ARG A 244 5.70 -3.24 11.53
C ARG A 244 5.25 -2.44 12.74
N SER A 245 4.59 -1.27 12.54
CA SER A 245 4.15 -0.40 13.63
C SER A 245 2.86 -0.89 14.29
N ASP A 246 2.79 -0.69 15.60
CA ASP A 246 1.56 -0.84 16.36
C ASP A 246 0.59 0.30 16.03
N TYR A 247 -0.71 -0.01 16.04
CA TYR A 247 -1.75 0.99 15.84
C TYR A 247 -1.97 1.76 17.14
N VAL A 248 -1.22 2.83 17.30
CA VAL A 248 -1.30 3.73 18.46
C VAL A 248 -1.83 5.10 18.05
N SER A 249 -2.26 5.89 19.04
CA SER A 249 -2.80 7.22 18.79
C SER A 249 -1.75 8.18 18.25
N TYR A 250 -2.17 9.10 17.38
CA TYR A 250 -1.34 10.22 16.94
C TYR A 250 -1.31 11.35 18.01
N PRO A 251 -0.32 12.23 18.04
CA PRO A 251 0.70 12.42 17.01
C PRO A 251 1.70 11.26 16.96
N TYR A 252 2.14 10.91 15.77
CA TYR A 252 3.13 9.85 15.58
C TYR A 252 4.40 10.14 16.41
N ASN A 253 4.85 9.12 17.11
CA ASN A 253 6.06 9.18 17.92
C ASN A 253 6.82 7.85 17.82
N GLU A 254 7.92 7.85 17.09
CA GLU A 254 8.74 6.65 16.90
C GLU A 254 9.36 6.10 18.21
N LYS A 255 9.50 6.97 19.23
CA LYS A 255 10.01 6.61 20.54
C LYS A 255 8.93 6.21 21.56
N THR A 256 7.69 6.10 21.09
CA THR A 256 6.58 5.69 21.97
C THR A 256 6.85 4.31 22.55
N LYS A 257 6.47 4.13 23.80
CA LYS A 257 6.40 2.80 24.44
C LYS A 257 4.99 2.25 24.45
N GLU A 258 4.04 2.98 23.86
CA GLU A 258 2.68 2.49 23.71
C GLU A 258 2.69 1.31 22.74
N THR A 259 1.93 0.30 23.10
CA THR A 259 1.72 -0.91 22.30
C THR A 259 0.23 -1.06 22.04
N SER A 260 -0.09 -1.80 21.00
CA SER A 260 -1.46 -2.10 20.63
C SER A 260 -1.58 -3.57 20.25
N GLU A 261 -2.76 -4.15 20.45
CA GLU A 261 -3.10 -5.47 19.93
C GLU A 261 -3.20 -5.47 18.40
N TYR A 262 -3.26 -4.28 17.79
CA TYR A 262 -3.42 -4.10 16.35
C TYR A 262 -2.13 -3.60 15.71
N LYS A 263 -1.91 -4.06 14.49
CA LYS A 263 -0.87 -3.57 13.58
C LYS A 263 -1.47 -2.67 12.51
N VAL A 264 -0.66 -1.75 11.99
CA VAL A 264 -1.09 -0.80 10.97
C VAL A 264 -0.92 -1.40 9.58
N ALA A 265 -1.97 -1.34 8.76
CA ALA A 265 -1.91 -1.48 7.32
C ALA A 265 -2.19 -0.14 6.63
N ARG A 266 -1.54 0.10 5.50
CA ARG A 266 -1.55 1.37 4.77
C ARG A 266 -1.84 1.18 3.29
N GLY A 267 -2.20 2.24 2.59
CA GLY A 267 -2.26 2.33 1.13
C GLY A 267 -3.62 2.08 0.50
N GLY A 268 -4.52 1.40 1.17
CA GLY A 268 -5.79 0.97 0.56
C GLY A 268 -5.60 -0.14 -0.48
N SER A 269 -6.64 -0.51 -1.20
CA SER A 269 -6.63 -1.62 -2.14
C SER A 269 -7.53 -1.36 -3.35
N TYR A 270 -7.52 -2.30 -4.30
CA TYR A 270 -8.36 -2.29 -5.51
C TYR A 270 -9.87 -2.10 -5.25
N ILE A 271 -10.35 -2.37 -4.04
CA ILE A 271 -11.76 -2.21 -3.67
C ILE A 271 -12.02 -0.94 -2.85
N ASP A 272 -10.97 -0.23 -2.45
CA ASP A 272 -11.09 0.98 -1.66
C ASP A 272 -11.28 2.21 -2.55
N ARG A 273 -12.19 3.08 -2.13
CA ARG A 273 -12.36 4.40 -2.75
C ARG A 273 -11.15 5.30 -2.41
N PRO A 274 -10.85 6.32 -3.23
CA PRO A 274 -9.70 7.20 -3.02
C PRO A 274 -9.51 7.69 -1.58
N LYS A 275 -10.59 8.08 -0.89
CA LYS A 275 -10.51 8.55 0.50
C LYS A 275 -9.95 7.54 1.51
N TYR A 276 -10.00 6.24 1.16
CA TYR A 276 -9.47 5.16 2.00
C TYR A 276 -8.09 4.68 1.57
N ALA A 277 -7.51 5.34 0.57
CA ALA A 277 -6.19 5.03 0.04
C ALA A 277 -5.20 6.22 0.09
N ALA A 278 -5.60 7.33 0.71
CA ALA A 278 -4.72 8.49 0.87
C ALA A 278 -3.45 8.15 1.68
N SER A 279 -2.39 8.93 1.47
CA SER A 279 -1.10 8.75 2.14
C SER A 279 -1.20 8.65 3.66
N HIS A 280 -2.19 9.30 4.25
CA HIS A 280 -2.42 9.38 5.70
C HIS A 280 -3.45 8.38 6.22
N THR A 281 -4.11 7.60 5.34
CA THR A 281 -5.13 6.63 5.76
C THR A 281 -4.49 5.44 6.47
N ARG A 282 -5.08 5.06 7.59
CA ARG A 282 -4.63 3.98 8.45
C ARG A 282 -5.71 2.92 8.57
N LYS A 283 -5.31 1.65 8.62
CA LYS A 283 -6.19 0.53 8.95
C LYS A 283 -5.56 -0.30 10.06
N ALA A 284 -6.37 -0.78 10.99
CA ALA A 284 -5.94 -1.57 12.12
C ALA A 284 -6.46 -3.01 12.00
N TYR A 285 -5.57 -3.98 12.11
CA TYR A 285 -5.92 -5.40 12.12
C TYR A 285 -5.12 -6.13 13.19
N TYR A 286 -5.67 -7.19 13.74
CA TYR A 286 -4.90 -8.10 14.59
C TYR A 286 -3.76 -8.75 13.80
N PRO A 287 -2.60 -9.00 14.42
CA PRO A 287 -1.41 -9.51 13.74
C PRO A 287 -1.59 -10.91 13.13
N TYR A 288 -2.60 -11.66 13.54
CA TYR A 288 -2.92 -12.98 13.01
C TYR A 288 -3.99 -12.97 11.90
N GLN A 289 -4.63 -11.83 11.65
CA GLN A 289 -5.68 -11.75 10.62
C GLN A 289 -5.11 -11.85 9.22
N ARG A 290 -5.74 -12.70 8.40
CA ARG A 290 -5.46 -12.88 6.98
C ARG A 290 -6.57 -12.21 6.17
N VAL A 291 -6.34 -10.94 5.82
CA VAL A 291 -7.35 -10.11 5.19
C VAL A 291 -7.27 -10.25 3.66
N PHE A 292 -8.41 -10.32 3.00
CA PHE A 292 -8.52 -10.67 1.57
C PHE A 292 -7.91 -9.64 0.61
N ASN A 293 -7.63 -8.43 1.07
CA ASN A 293 -7.07 -7.33 0.27
C ASN A 293 -5.84 -6.71 0.93
N VAL A 294 -5.18 -7.44 1.83
CA VAL A 294 -3.97 -6.99 2.52
C VAL A 294 -2.81 -7.92 2.20
N GLY A 295 -1.75 -7.33 1.70
CA GLY A 295 -0.44 -7.92 1.48
C GLY A 295 0.64 -7.11 2.19
N PHE A 296 1.81 -7.00 1.61
CA PHE A 296 2.92 -6.24 2.20
C PHE A 296 4.00 -5.93 1.18
N ARG A 297 4.88 -5.03 1.55
CA ARG A 297 6.08 -4.64 0.80
C ARG A 297 7.30 -4.72 1.71
N MET A 298 8.40 -5.25 1.20
CA MET A 298 9.65 -5.39 1.95
C MET A 298 10.48 -4.11 1.93
N ILE A 299 11.26 -3.92 2.99
CA ILE A 299 12.40 -3.00 3.01
C ILE A 299 13.69 -3.76 3.38
N ILE A 300 14.84 -3.14 3.06
CA ILE A 300 16.15 -3.55 3.57
C ILE A 300 16.70 -2.35 4.36
N GLU A 301 17.07 -2.59 5.59
CA GLU A 301 17.79 -1.63 6.42
C GLU A 301 19.29 -1.85 6.32
N ASP A 302 20.07 -0.74 6.24
CA ASP A 302 21.54 -0.78 6.23
C ASP A 302 22.13 -1.10 7.62
#